data_ab89e06aa015857945436fe05e4f3211
#
_entry.id   ab89e06aa015857945436fe05e4f3211
#
_cell.length_a   1.000
_cell.length_b   1.000
_cell.length_c   1.000
_cell.angle_alpha   90.00
_cell.angle_beta   90.00
_cell.angle_gamma   90.00
#
_symmetry.space_group_name_H-M   'P 1'
#
loop_
_entity.id
_entity.type
_entity.pdbx_description
1 polymer ?
#
loop_
_entity_poly.entity_id
_entity_poly.type
_entity_poly.pdbx_seq_one_letter_code
_entity_poly.pdbx_strand_id
1 'polypeptide(L)' 'MQEISIGKTYKHYKGNIYKIIAIAKHSESDEEMIVYQNIEKGDIWTRPKSMWNEVVKGGVLRFTLID' A
#
# COMPACT_ATOMS: atom_id res chain seq x y z
N MET A 1 4.21 -13.66 -3.91
CA MET A 1 3.72 -12.47 -3.19
C MET A 1 4.82 -11.42 -3.16
N GLN A 2 4.49 -10.19 -3.51
CA GLN A 2 5.53 -9.15 -3.54
C GLN A 2 5.83 -8.64 -2.13
N GLU A 3 7.01 -8.06 -1.99
CA GLU A 3 7.49 -7.52 -0.74
C GLU A 3 6.70 -6.26 -0.33
N ILE A 4 6.44 -6.15 0.97
CA ILE A 4 5.85 -4.95 1.56
C ILE A 4 6.93 -4.35 2.47
N SER A 5 7.51 -3.23 2.05
CA SER A 5 8.63 -2.62 2.76
C SER A 5 8.50 -1.11 2.87
N ILE A 6 8.85 -0.60 4.05
CA ILE A 6 8.89 0.86 4.27
C ILE A 6 9.94 1.46 3.34
N GLY A 7 9.59 2.58 2.71
CA GLY A 7 10.47 3.29 1.80
C GLY A 7 10.37 2.86 0.36
N LYS A 8 9.66 1.78 0.07
CA LYS A 8 9.48 1.31 -1.29
C LYS A 8 8.30 2.00 -1.96
N THR A 9 8.36 2.08 -3.27
CA THR A 9 7.38 2.77 -4.09
C THR A 9 6.55 1.76 -4.87
N TYR A 10 5.25 2.02 -4.94
CA TYR A 10 4.28 1.12 -5.56
C TYR A 10 3.38 1.90 -6.51
N LYS A 11 3.00 1.25 -7.60
CA LYS A 11 2.05 1.83 -8.55
C LYS A 11 0.68 1.19 -8.35
N HIS A 12 -0.32 2.04 -8.11
CA HIS A 12 -1.72 1.60 -8.03
C HIS A 12 -2.20 1.26 -9.44
N TYR A 13 -3.08 0.27 -9.56
CA TYR A 13 -3.55 -0.17 -10.88
C TYR A 13 -4.22 0.95 -11.69
N LYS A 14 -4.69 2.00 -11.01
CA LYS A 14 -5.27 3.16 -11.68
C LYS A 14 -4.23 4.21 -12.09
N GLY A 15 -2.95 3.97 -11.81
CA GLY A 15 -1.85 4.82 -12.27
C GLY A 15 -1.18 5.69 -11.24
N ASN A 16 -1.77 5.87 -10.06
CA ASN A 16 -1.18 6.70 -9.01
C ASN A 16 0.03 6.00 -8.38
N ILE A 17 1.00 6.80 -7.96
CA ILE A 17 2.24 6.29 -7.35
C ILE A 17 2.20 6.59 -5.85
N TYR A 18 2.50 5.58 -5.04
CA TYR A 18 2.49 5.69 -3.58
C TYR A 18 3.77 5.15 -3.00
N LYS A 19 4.15 5.69 -1.84
CA LYS A 19 5.30 5.22 -1.08
C LYS A 19 4.82 4.75 0.28
N ILE A 20 5.28 3.58 0.72
CA ILE A 20 4.98 3.10 2.07
C ILE A 20 5.87 3.87 3.03
N ILE A 21 5.26 4.59 3.97
CA ILE A 21 5.99 5.41 4.93
C ILE A 21 6.05 4.79 6.31
N ALA A 22 5.12 3.89 6.63
CA ALA A 22 5.12 3.23 7.94
C ALA A 22 4.25 1.99 7.89
N ILE A 23 4.49 1.09 8.83
CA ILE A 23 3.60 -0.05 9.11
C ILE A 23 3.19 0.12 10.55
N ALA A 24 1.90 0.30 10.79
CA ALA A 24 1.37 0.62 12.11
C ALA A 24 0.39 -0.45 12.56
N LYS A 25 -0.04 -0.38 13.81
CA LYS A 25 -1.06 -1.28 14.34
C LYS A 25 -2.36 -0.52 14.53
N HIS A 26 -3.45 -1.15 14.18
CA HIS A 26 -4.77 -0.60 14.45
C HIS A 26 -4.98 -0.63 15.97
N SER A 27 -5.35 0.50 16.55
CA SER A 27 -5.39 0.62 18.03
C SER A 27 -6.40 -0.29 18.68
N GLU A 28 -7.43 -0.73 17.98
CA GLU A 28 -8.47 -1.58 18.58
C GLU A 28 -8.30 -3.05 18.28
N SER A 29 -7.79 -3.41 17.11
CA SER A 29 -7.72 -4.79 16.67
C SER A 29 -6.31 -5.37 16.68
N ASP A 30 -5.29 -4.55 16.86
CA ASP A 30 -3.88 -4.92 16.71
C ASP A 30 -3.52 -5.38 15.30
N GLU A 31 -4.42 -5.19 14.35
CA GLU A 31 -4.17 -5.54 12.96
C GLU A 31 -3.07 -4.64 12.38
N GLU A 32 -2.16 -5.21 11.61
CA GLU A 32 -1.13 -4.41 10.94
C GLU A 32 -1.74 -3.61 9.81
N MET A 33 -1.39 -2.32 9.76
CA MET A 33 -1.89 -1.38 8.76
C MET A 33 -0.71 -0.82 7.98
N ILE A 34 -0.89 -0.70 6.67
CA ILE A 34 0.09 -0.03 5.82
C ILE A 34 -0.28 1.45 5.77
N VAL A 35 0.68 2.32 6.09
CA VAL A 35 0.51 3.76 5.96
C VAL A 35 1.31 4.18 4.74
N TYR A 36 0.64 4.79 3.78
CA TYR A 36 1.26 5.11 2.50
C TYR A 36 0.86 6.50 2.03
N GLN A 37 1.71 7.10 1.23
CA GLN A 37 1.54 8.48 0.78
C GLN A 37 1.52 8.56 -0.73
N ASN A 38 0.55 9.29 -1.27
CA ASN A 38 0.53 9.62 -2.69
C ASN A 38 1.68 10.60 -2.94
N ILE A 39 2.64 10.19 -3.76
CA ILE A 39 3.86 10.97 -3.98
C ILE A 39 3.54 12.30 -4.64
N GLU A 40 2.61 12.31 -5.58
CA GLU A 40 2.27 13.50 -6.34
C GLU A 40 1.43 14.48 -5.54
N LYS A 41 0.42 13.98 -4.84
CA LYS A 41 -0.54 14.83 -4.12
C LYS A 41 -0.19 15.06 -2.66
N GLY A 42 0.60 14.17 -2.09
CA GLY A 42 1.05 14.29 -0.70
C GLY A 42 0.10 13.78 0.36
N ASP A 43 -1.12 13.39 0.00
CA ASP A 43 -2.07 12.87 0.99
C ASP A 43 -1.65 11.49 1.47
N ILE A 44 -1.96 11.21 2.73
CA ILE A 44 -1.55 9.99 3.40
C ILE A 44 -2.77 9.12 3.67
N TRP A 45 -2.64 7.83 3.37
CA TRP A 45 -3.72 6.86 3.49
C TRP A 45 -3.27 5.67 4.32
N THR A 46 -4.22 4.90 4.79
CA THR A 46 -3.93 3.64 5.47
C THR A 46 -4.90 2.56 5.02
N ARG A 47 -4.43 1.31 5.00
CA ARG A 47 -5.27 0.15 4.75
C ARG A 47 -4.67 -1.08 5.43
N PRO A 48 -5.49 -2.09 5.71
CA PRO A 48 -4.97 -3.31 6.32
C PRO A 48 -3.88 -3.96 5.47
N LYS A 49 -2.82 -4.41 6.12
CA LYS A 49 -1.73 -5.09 5.45
C LYS A 49 -2.21 -6.32 4.67
N SER A 50 -3.20 -7.02 5.22
CA SER A 50 -3.77 -8.20 4.58
C SER A 50 -4.43 -7.88 3.23
N MET A 51 -4.78 -6.63 3.00
CA MET A 51 -5.42 -6.20 1.77
C MET A 51 -4.48 -5.52 0.79
N TRP A 52 -3.19 -5.40 1.14
CA TRP A 52 -2.23 -4.70 0.29
C TRP A 52 -1.97 -5.43 -1.02
N ASN A 53 -1.77 -6.74 -0.96
CA ASN A 53 -1.49 -7.56 -2.14
C ASN A 53 -2.75 -8.09 -2.79
N GLU A 54 -3.85 -7.39 -2.63
CA GLU A 54 -5.14 -7.76 -3.16
C GLU A 54 -5.14 -7.71 -4.68
N VAL A 55 -5.74 -8.74 -5.29
CA VAL A 55 -5.90 -8.79 -6.74
C VAL A 55 -7.23 -8.15 -7.10
N VAL A 56 -7.19 -7.21 -8.02
CA VAL A 56 -8.40 -6.56 -8.51
C VAL A 56 -8.89 -7.26 -9.77
N LYS A 57 -9.96 -6.76 -10.34
CA LYS A 57 -10.58 -7.34 -11.53
C LYS A 57 -9.55 -7.54 -12.64
N GLY A 58 -9.57 -8.70 -13.27
CA GLY A 58 -8.65 -8.99 -14.37
C GLY A 58 -7.33 -9.61 -13.94
N GLY A 59 -7.20 -9.98 -12.67
CA GLY A 59 -5.98 -10.62 -12.18
C GLY A 59 -4.80 -9.68 -11.93
N VAL A 60 -5.07 -8.39 -11.87
CA VAL A 60 -4.04 -7.37 -11.66
C VAL A 60 -3.93 -7.03 -10.18
N LEU A 61 -2.71 -6.90 -9.66
CA LEU A 61 -2.51 -6.46 -8.29
C LEU A 61 -2.95 -5.00 -8.13
N ARG A 62 -3.58 -4.70 -7.00
CA ARG A 62 -3.99 -3.33 -6.69
C ARG A 62 -2.77 -2.40 -6.63
N PHE A 63 -1.69 -2.87 -6.00
CA PHE A 63 -0.41 -2.15 -5.93
C PHE A 63 0.71 -3.04 -6.44
N THR A 64 1.57 -2.51 -7.28
CA THR A 64 2.71 -3.23 -7.85
C THR A 64 4.00 -2.52 -7.45
N LEU A 65 4.92 -3.25 -6.87
CA LEU A 65 6.24 -2.72 -6.47
C LEU A 65 6.99 -2.25 -7.70
N ILE A 66 7.47 -1.02 -7.69
CA ILE A 66 8.23 -0.46 -8.81
C ILE A 66 9.61 0.04 -8.37
N ASP A 67 9.88 0.11 -7.08
CA ASP A 67 11.18 0.57 -6.60
C ASP A 67 11.54 -0.03 -5.26
#